data_b292c4e61bcb5d770e31fd338750142d
#
_entry.id   b292c4e61bcb5d770e31fd338750142d
#
_cell.length_a   1.000
_cell.length_b   1.000
_cell.length_c   1.000
_cell.angle_alpha   90.00
_cell.angle_beta   90.00
_cell.angle_gamma   90.00
#
_symmetry.space_group_name_H-M   'P 1'
#
loop_
_entity.id
_entity.type
_entity.pdbx_description
1 polymer ?
#
loop_
_entity_poly.entity_id
_entity_poly.type
_entity_poly.pdbx_seq_one_letter_code
_entity_poly.pdbx_strand_id
1 'polypeptide(L)' 'MKTTTKKTPYQVVIEEFGGVRALGRAITLDPSAISKWGKRHGCIPATVQKKVLEKAWDLGYNLSAHSMIFGEE' A
#
# COMPACT_ATOMS: atom_id res chain seq x y z
N MET A 1 24.16 -0.54 12.51
CA MET A 1 23.48 -0.48 12.00
C MET A 1 22.71 -0.27 11.78
N LYS A 2 22.39 0.04 11.43
CA LYS A 2 21.53 0.25 11.03
C LYS A 2 20.76 0.70 10.56
N THR A 3 20.96 0.21 10.28
CA THR A 3 20.19 1.01 9.37
C THR A 3 18.74 0.74 9.45
N THR A 4 18.02 1.64 9.91
CA THR A 4 16.59 1.49 9.97
C THR A 4 15.99 2.00 8.69
N THR A 5 15.48 1.10 7.89
CA THR A 5 14.82 1.49 6.67
C THR A 5 13.35 1.74 6.96
N LYS A 6 12.94 2.96 6.78
CA LYS A 6 11.53 3.29 6.94
C LYS A 6 10.77 2.81 5.71
N LYS A 7 9.66 2.17 5.95
CA LYS A 7 8.80 1.75 4.84
C LYS A 7 7.88 2.89 4.45
N THR A 8 7.83 3.18 3.15
CA THR A 8 6.88 4.16 2.65
C THR A 8 5.47 3.58 2.75
N PRO A 9 4.44 4.42 2.75
CA PRO A 9 3.07 3.92 2.74
C PRO A 9 2.81 2.94 1.60
N TYR A 10 3.38 3.21 0.44
CA TYR A 10 3.27 2.32 -0.70
C TYR A 10 3.83 0.93 -0.36
N GLN A 11 5.03 0.88 0.21
CA GLN A 11 5.66 -0.39 0.54
C GLN A 11 4.84 -1.17 1.58
N VAL A 12 4.32 -0.48 2.57
CA VAL A 12 3.51 -1.13 3.60
C VAL A 12 2.31 -1.82 2.98
N VAL A 13 1.60 -1.13 2.10
CA VAL A 13 0.41 -1.67 1.45
C VAL A 13 0.77 -2.84 0.54
N ILE A 14 1.81 -2.67 -0.27
CA ILE A 14 2.22 -3.71 -1.20
C ILE A 14 2.61 -4.99 -0.47
N GLU A 15 3.36 -4.86 0.62
CA GLU A 15 3.79 -6.03 1.39
C GLU A 15 2.60 -6.73 2.05
N GLU A 16 1.67 -5.95 2.57
CA GLU A 16 0.52 -6.52 3.24
C GLU A 16 -0.37 -7.30 2.28
N PHE A 17 -0.52 -6.83 1.06
CA PHE A 17 -1.34 -7.49 0.06
C PHE A 17 -0.60 -8.61 -0.68
N GLY A 18 0.73 -8.68 -0.53
CA GLY A 18 1.52 -9.72 -1.16
C GLY A 18 2.04 -9.38 -2.54
N GLY A 19 2.09 -8.10 -2.87
CA GLY A 19 2.69 -7.65 -4.12
C GLY A 19 1.77 -6.75 -4.93
N VAL A 20 2.34 -6.12 -5.95
CA VAL A 20 1.61 -5.18 -6.80
C VAL A 20 0.44 -5.85 -7.52
N ARG A 21 0.66 -7.05 -8.04
CA ARG A 21 -0.40 -7.76 -8.76
C ARG A 21 -1.54 -8.16 -7.85
N ALA A 22 -1.20 -8.60 -6.62
CA ALA A 22 -2.21 -8.99 -5.66
C ALA A 22 -3.07 -7.78 -5.28
N LEU A 23 -2.42 -6.63 -5.05
CA LEU A 23 -3.14 -5.40 -4.74
C LEU A 23 -4.02 -4.99 -5.91
N GLY A 24 -3.49 -5.05 -7.12
CA GLY A 24 -4.26 -4.69 -8.32
C GLY A 24 -5.53 -5.52 -8.46
N ARG A 25 -5.42 -6.82 -8.18
CA ARG A 25 -6.58 -7.69 -8.23
C ARG A 25 -7.59 -7.34 -7.15
N ALA A 26 -7.09 -7.02 -5.97
CA ALA A 26 -7.97 -6.73 -4.84
C ALA A 26 -8.80 -5.46 -5.05
N ILE A 27 -8.20 -4.43 -5.63
CA ILE A 27 -8.88 -3.16 -5.83
C ILE A 27 -9.26 -2.91 -7.29
N THR A 28 -9.05 -3.89 -8.14
CA THR A 28 -9.45 -3.85 -9.56
C THR A 28 -8.74 -2.71 -10.30
N LEU A 29 -7.43 -2.66 -10.16
CA LEU A 29 -6.60 -1.69 -10.86
C LEU A 29 -5.45 -2.38 -11.58
N ASP A 30 -4.97 -1.74 -12.64
CA ASP A 30 -3.84 -2.23 -13.40
C ASP A 30 -2.57 -2.17 -12.56
N PRO A 31 -1.77 -3.25 -12.48
CA PRO A 31 -0.51 -3.21 -11.75
C PRO A 31 0.41 -2.08 -12.19
N SER A 32 0.38 -1.69 -13.47
CA SER A 32 1.19 -0.57 -13.94
C SER A 32 0.85 0.73 -13.24
N ALA A 33 -0.44 0.96 -13.02
CA ALA A 33 -0.89 2.16 -12.33
C ALA A 33 -0.40 2.16 -10.89
N ILE A 34 -0.44 1.00 -10.25
CA ILE A 34 0.01 0.86 -8.88
C ILE A 34 1.51 1.08 -8.76
N SER A 35 2.28 0.54 -9.69
CA SER A 35 3.73 0.72 -9.69
C SER A 35 4.13 2.19 -9.78
N LYS A 36 3.35 2.98 -10.50
CA LYS A 36 3.65 4.41 -10.65
C LYS A 36 3.56 5.15 -9.32
N TRP A 37 2.71 4.71 -8.44
CA TRP A 37 2.58 5.34 -7.11
C TRP A 37 3.90 5.30 -6.35
N GLY A 38 4.55 4.15 -6.37
CA GLY A 38 5.81 3.98 -5.67
C GLY A 38 6.93 4.80 -6.28
N LYS A 39 6.93 4.93 -7.60
CA LYS A 39 7.96 5.69 -8.30
C LYS A 39 7.82 7.19 -8.07
N ARG A 40 6.59 7.68 -7.96
CA ARG A 40 6.37 9.12 -7.85
C ARG A 40 6.52 9.66 -6.44
N HIS A 41 5.77 9.09 -5.51
CA HIS A 41 5.68 9.66 -4.17
C HIS A 41 5.87 8.65 -3.06
N GLY A 42 5.86 7.38 -3.38
CA GLY A 42 5.93 6.34 -2.36
C GLY A 42 4.71 6.28 -1.48
N CYS A 43 3.59 6.83 -1.93
CA CYS A 43 2.35 6.81 -1.15
C CYS A 43 1.16 6.49 -2.04
N ILE A 44 0.06 6.16 -1.39
CA ILE A 44 -1.17 5.78 -2.07
C ILE A 44 -1.99 7.04 -2.34
N PRO A 45 -2.50 7.23 -3.55
CA PRO A 45 -3.34 8.38 -3.84
C PRO A 45 -4.55 8.44 -2.93
N ALA A 46 -4.92 9.64 -2.50
CA ALA A 46 -6.03 9.81 -1.58
C ALA A 46 -7.32 9.19 -2.11
N THR A 47 -7.51 9.23 -3.42
CA THR A 47 -8.73 8.72 -4.02
C THR A 47 -8.88 7.21 -3.89
N VAL A 48 -7.79 6.48 -3.65
CA VAL A 48 -7.85 5.03 -3.51
C VAL A 48 -7.52 4.55 -2.10
N GLN A 49 -7.10 5.44 -1.21
CA GLN A 49 -6.74 5.04 0.15
C GLN A 49 -7.88 4.33 0.86
N LYS A 50 -9.07 4.88 0.77
CA LYS A 50 -10.23 4.28 1.42
C LYS A 50 -10.52 2.89 0.86
N LYS A 51 -10.47 2.77 -0.46
CA LYS A 51 -10.72 1.49 -1.12
C LYS A 51 -9.71 0.44 -0.69
N VAL A 52 -8.44 0.81 -0.64
CA VAL A 52 -7.38 -0.10 -0.23
C VAL A 52 -7.59 -0.53 1.22
N LEU A 53 -7.87 0.40 2.09
CA LEU A 53 -8.05 0.11 3.51
C LEU A 53 -9.25 -0.79 3.76
N GLU A 54 -10.37 -0.49 3.11
CA GLU A 54 -11.56 -1.30 3.26
C GLU A 54 -11.33 -2.72 2.75
N LYS A 55 -10.63 -2.85 1.65
CA LYS A 55 -10.34 -4.17 1.09
C LYS A 55 -9.40 -4.95 2.00
N ALA A 56 -8.41 -4.27 2.58
CA ALA A 56 -7.50 -4.92 3.50
C ALA A 56 -8.25 -5.49 4.70
N TRP A 57 -9.16 -4.71 5.28
CA TRP A 57 -9.95 -5.16 6.41
C TRP A 57 -10.87 -6.31 6.01
N ASP A 58 -11.46 -6.22 4.82
CA ASP A 58 -12.36 -7.24 4.31
C ASP A 58 -11.65 -8.57 4.14
N LEU A 59 -10.39 -8.53 3.74
CA LEU A 59 -9.57 -9.73 3.56
C LEU A 59 -8.87 -10.18 4.85
N GLY A 60 -9.05 -9.43 5.92
CA GLY A 60 -8.45 -9.79 7.20
C GLY A 60 -6.99 -9.38 7.32
N TYR A 61 -6.52 -8.48 6.49
CA TYR A 61 -5.15 -8.01 6.56
C TYR A 61 -4.97 -7.00 7.69
N ASN A 62 -3.78 -6.98 8.25
CA ASN A 62 -3.46 -6.10 9.36
C ASN A 62 -2.88 -4.78 8.85
N LEU A 63 -3.75 -3.93 8.35
CA LEU A 63 -3.34 -2.64 7.79
C LEU A 63 -4.12 -1.53 8.49
N SER A 64 -3.41 -0.54 8.99
CA SER A 64 -4.02 0.59 9.66
C SER A 64 -4.00 1.83 8.75
N ALA A 65 -4.92 2.76 9.00
CA ALA A 65 -4.93 4.01 8.27
C ALA A 65 -3.63 4.78 8.49
N HIS A 66 -3.11 4.72 9.71
CA HIS A 66 -1.85 5.39 10.04
C HIS A 66 -0.70 4.87 9.18
N SER A 67 -0.54 3.54 9.10
CA SER A 67 0.52 2.96 8.31
C SER A 67 0.37 3.28 6.83
N MET A 68 -0.87 3.33 6.35
CA MET A 68 -1.13 3.61 4.94
C MET A 68 -0.82 5.05 4.58
N ILE A 69 -0.95 5.97 5.53
CA ILE A 69 -0.72 7.38 5.27
C ILE A 69 0.74 7.78 5.55
N PHE A 70 1.29 7.28 6.64
CA PHE A 70 2.62 7.69 7.09
C PHE A 70 3.71 6.64 6.88
N GLY A 71 3.34 5.42 6.56
CA GLY A 71 4.30 4.35 6.43
C GLY A 71 4.70 3.80 7.80
N GLU A 72 5.78 3.03 7.84
CA GLU A 72 6.30 2.44 9.06
C GLU A 72 7.76 2.82 9.21
N GLU A 73 8.17 2.95 10.44
CA GLU A 73 9.57 3.24 10.76
C GLU A 73 10.30 2.00 11.19
#